data_b36557e179af874cee7d5e8801a1680a
#
_entry.id   b36557e179af874cee7d5e8801a1680a
#
_cell.length_a   1.000
_cell.length_b   1.000
_cell.length_c   1.000
_cell.angle_alpha   90.00
_cell.angle_beta   90.00
_cell.angle_gamma   90.00
#
_symmetry.space_group_name_H-M   'P 1'
#
loop_
_entity.id
_entity.type
_entity.pdbx_description
1 polymer ?
#
loop_
_entity_poly.entity_id
_entity_poly.type
_entity_poly.pdbx_seq_one_letter_code
_entity_poly.pdbx_strand_id
1 'polypeptide(L)'
;MHHHHHHGGSGHPESNTPEKEVPSVIARHVSQYACQRKTTLNNYNKKFTDALEIMAENYKFKENLQACLEAKRAASILKSLPFEVTSMKDIQGLPCITDDVRDVIEEIIEEGESSRVKEILNDERYKAFKQFTSVFGVGVKTSEKWYRMGLRTVEEAKASKSLKLSKMQKAGFLYYEDLASGVSKEEADAVTLIVKETVALVVPDALVTIAGGFRRGKPMGHDVDLLITNPGRPEDDELLHKVVDLLKKQGLLLYEDIRESTFVEGQLPSPKIDALDNFQKCFAILKLYRPKVDNSAVGTSKKSDMAEVKDWKAVRVDLVITPFEQFAYALLGWTGSGQFRRDLRRYAEEERDMLLDNHRLYDLKKGIFLSAGSEEEIFGHLGLDYLEPWERNA
;
A
#
# COMPACT_ATOMS: atom_id res chain seq x y z
N MET A 1 12.47 8.54 23.95
CA MET A 1 13.00 8.69 24.02
C MET A 1 13.51 9.05 23.59
N HIS A 2 13.88 9.59 23.46
CA HIS A 2 14.40 9.78 23.13
C HIS A 2 14.84 10.54 23.23
N HIS A 3 15.21 11.19 23.33
CA HIS A 3 15.71 11.78 23.33
C HIS A 3 16.02 12.41 23.85
N HIS A 4 16.26 12.84 24.01
CA HIS A 4 16.61 13.50 24.34
C HIS A 4 17.02 13.85 25.02
N HIS A 5 17.31 14.13 25.26
CA HIS A 5 17.74 14.58 25.78
C HIS A 5 18.21 15.04 26.37
N HIS A 6 18.53 15.51 26.78
CA HIS A 6 18.95 16.00 27.27
C HIS A 6 19.41 16.52 27.85
N HIS A 7 19.73 17.03 28.22
CA HIS A 7 20.29 17.48 28.80
C HIS A 7 20.47 18.49 29.22
N GLY A 8 20.72 19.03 29.28
CA GLY A 8 20.82 19.97 29.61
C GLY A 8 21.27 20.92 30.11
N GLY A 9 21.44 21.46 30.15
CA GLY A 9 21.72 22.11 30.48
C GLY A 9 21.82 23.25 30.77
N SER A 10 21.98 23.63 31.00
CA SER A 10 21.97 24.60 31.24
C SER A 10 21.56 25.51 30.50
N GLY A 11 21.28 25.90 30.55
CA GLY A 11 20.69 26.44 29.86
C GLY A 11 21.12 27.05 28.90
N HIS A 12 21.58 27.21 28.79
CA HIS A 12 21.72 27.32 27.76
C HIS A 12 21.18 27.31 26.93
N PRO A 13 20.94 27.71 27.02
CA PRO A 13 20.30 27.49 26.33
C PRO A 13 20.37 27.21 25.38
N GLU A 14 20.64 27.44 25.50
CA GLU A 14 20.69 26.95 24.87
C GLU A 14 20.75 26.49 24.04
N SER A 15 20.86 26.81 24.02
CA SER A 15 21.01 26.26 23.34
C SER A 15 21.62 25.87 22.62
N ASN A 16 22.19 25.89 22.48
CA ASN A 16 22.82 25.45 21.72
C ASN A 16 22.86 24.54 21.03
N THR A 17 22.66 24.43 20.84
CA THR A 17 22.52 23.60 20.29
C THR A 17 22.79 22.36 19.97
N PRO A 18 22.59 21.69 20.76
CA PRO A 18 22.67 20.28 20.55
C PRO A 18 21.79 19.81 19.42
N GLU A 19 20.84 20.61 19.04
CA GLU A 19 19.96 20.30 17.90
C GLU A 19 20.73 20.05 16.61
N LYS A 20 21.89 20.68 16.47
CA LYS A 20 22.72 20.46 15.28
C LYS A 20 23.40 19.09 15.26
N GLU A 21 23.53 18.48 16.45
CA GLU A 21 24.17 17.18 16.57
C GLU A 21 23.15 16.03 16.56
N VAL A 22 21.89 16.33 16.84
CA VAL A 22 20.82 15.34 16.96
C VAL A 22 20.70 14.46 15.68
N PRO A 23 20.73 15.03 14.45
CA PRO A 23 20.63 14.20 13.26
C PRO A 23 21.65 13.06 13.18
N SER A 24 22.93 13.34 13.44
CA SER A 24 23.96 12.30 13.34
C SER A 24 23.85 11.26 14.45
N VAL A 25 23.37 11.66 15.64
CA VAL A 25 23.11 10.73 16.73
C VAL A 25 21.94 9.84 16.38
N ILE A 26 20.86 10.41 15.88
CA ILE A 26 19.68 9.66 15.45
C ILE A 26 20.05 8.68 14.33
N ALA A 27 20.80 9.14 13.34
CA ALA A 27 21.19 8.32 12.18
C ALA A 27 21.89 7.03 12.59
N ARG A 28 22.73 7.08 13.61
CA ARG A 28 23.47 5.90 14.07
C ARG A 28 22.61 4.85 14.76
N HIS A 29 21.39 5.24 15.18
CA HIS A 29 20.47 4.37 15.92
C HIS A 29 19.26 3.96 15.11
N VAL A 30 19.17 4.34 13.83
CA VAL A 30 18.06 3.97 12.97
C VAL A 30 18.21 2.49 12.57
N SER A 31 17.16 1.72 12.83
CA SER A 31 17.16 0.31 12.47
C SER A 31 17.07 0.11 10.96
N GLN A 32 17.71 -0.94 10.46
CA GLN A 32 17.55 -1.36 9.08
C GLN A 32 16.16 -1.96 8.77
N TYR A 33 15.38 -2.27 9.80
CA TYR A 33 14.06 -2.86 9.65
C TYR A 33 12.98 -1.80 9.91
N ALA A 34 12.08 -1.66 8.94
CA ALA A 34 10.95 -0.72 9.06
C ALA A 34 10.06 -1.03 10.26
N CYS A 35 9.98 -2.29 10.65
CA CYS A 35 9.16 -2.70 11.81
C CYS A 35 9.74 -2.24 13.15
N GLN A 36 10.94 -1.69 13.16
CA GLN A 36 11.55 -1.09 14.35
C GLN A 36 11.64 0.44 14.24
N ARG A 37 11.00 1.03 13.25
CA ARG A 37 10.97 2.49 13.06
C ARG A 37 9.52 2.97 13.05
N LYS A 38 9.26 4.08 13.71
CA LYS A 38 7.97 4.74 13.60
C LYS A 38 7.98 5.64 12.37
N THR A 39 7.11 5.35 11.42
CA THR A 39 7.01 6.15 10.20
C THR A 39 5.58 6.64 10.04
N THR A 40 5.38 7.92 10.30
CA THR A 40 4.07 8.57 10.13
C THR A 40 3.97 9.18 8.74
N LEU A 41 2.82 9.77 8.43
CA LEU A 41 2.62 10.48 7.16
C LEU A 41 3.39 11.80 7.10
N ASN A 42 3.97 12.23 8.20
CA ASN A 42 4.76 13.45 8.25
C ASN A 42 6.18 13.19 7.74
N ASN A 43 6.39 13.43 6.46
CA ASN A 43 7.66 13.17 5.79
C ASN A 43 8.42 14.48 5.55
N TYR A 44 9.45 14.72 6.36
CA TYR A 44 10.30 15.89 6.23
C TYR A 44 11.25 15.84 5.02
N ASN A 45 11.37 14.67 4.40
CA ASN A 45 12.37 14.42 3.35
C ASN A 45 11.75 14.06 2.02
N LYS A 46 10.57 14.61 1.74
CA LYS A 46 9.80 14.27 0.54
C LYS A 46 10.59 14.48 -0.75
N LYS A 47 11.39 15.52 -0.85
CA LYS A 47 12.16 15.76 -2.09
C LYS A 47 13.15 14.64 -2.37
N PHE A 48 13.72 14.04 -1.33
CA PHE A 48 14.62 12.88 -1.48
C PHE A 48 13.83 11.61 -1.77
N THR A 49 12.76 11.37 -1.00
CA THR A 49 12.00 10.14 -1.14
C THR A 49 11.25 10.07 -2.45
N ASP A 50 10.74 11.20 -2.95
CA ASP A 50 10.12 11.26 -4.28
C ASP A 50 11.13 10.86 -5.37
N ALA A 51 12.35 11.38 -5.29
CA ALA A 51 13.42 11.04 -6.24
C ALA A 51 13.74 9.55 -6.19
N LEU A 52 13.90 8.99 -4.99
CA LEU A 52 14.23 7.58 -4.81
C LEU A 52 13.08 6.67 -5.28
N GLU A 53 11.84 7.09 -5.08
CA GLU A 53 10.68 6.34 -5.54
C GLU A 53 10.58 6.31 -7.06
N ILE A 54 10.94 7.40 -7.73
CA ILE A 54 11.03 7.43 -9.19
C ILE A 54 12.12 6.48 -9.68
N MET A 55 13.27 6.46 -9.01
CA MET A 55 14.33 5.51 -9.32
C MET A 55 13.87 4.07 -9.15
N ALA A 56 13.18 3.80 -8.03
CA ALA A 56 12.67 2.45 -7.75
C ALA A 56 11.70 2.01 -8.83
N GLU A 57 10.80 2.89 -9.24
CA GLU A 57 9.83 2.60 -10.29
C GLU A 57 10.51 2.33 -11.63
N ASN A 58 11.53 3.11 -11.97
CA ASN A 58 12.29 2.88 -13.19
C ASN A 58 12.99 1.51 -13.18
N TYR A 59 13.57 1.13 -12.04
CA TYR A 59 14.16 -0.20 -11.90
C TYR A 59 13.11 -1.31 -12.03
N LYS A 60 11.93 -1.09 -11.47
CA LYS A 60 10.81 -2.03 -11.60
C LYS A 60 10.45 -2.22 -13.08
N PHE A 61 10.35 -1.13 -13.83
CA PHE A 61 10.03 -1.18 -15.27
C PHE A 61 11.11 -1.90 -16.09
N LYS A 62 12.33 -1.91 -15.60
CA LYS A 62 13.45 -2.63 -16.20
C LYS A 62 13.59 -4.04 -15.64
N GLU A 63 12.67 -4.45 -14.78
CA GLU A 63 12.68 -5.74 -14.11
C GLU A 63 13.96 -5.99 -13.28
N ASN A 64 14.57 -4.94 -12.78
CA ASN A 64 15.68 -5.02 -11.84
C ASN A 64 15.14 -4.92 -10.43
N LEU A 65 14.65 -6.03 -9.90
CA LEU A 65 13.98 -6.07 -8.60
C LEU A 65 14.91 -5.69 -7.45
N GLN A 66 16.16 -6.15 -7.48
CA GLN A 66 17.12 -5.86 -6.42
C GLN A 66 17.35 -4.35 -6.26
N ALA A 67 17.64 -3.67 -7.36
CA ALA A 67 17.87 -2.22 -7.34
C ALA A 67 16.60 -1.47 -6.92
N CYS A 68 15.44 -1.96 -7.36
CA CYS A 68 14.15 -1.40 -6.97
C CYS A 68 13.98 -1.46 -5.44
N LEU A 69 14.23 -2.61 -4.84
CA LEU A 69 14.11 -2.80 -3.40
C LEU A 69 15.12 -1.96 -2.62
N GLU A 70 16.34 -1.82 -3.12
CA GLU A 70 17.35 -0.98 -2.49
C GLU A 70 16.93 0.49 -2.44
N ALA A 71 16.40 0.99 -3.56
CA ALA A 71 15.89 2.37 -3.61
C ALA A 71 14.69 2.57 -2.67
N LYS A 72 13.80 1.59 -2.61
CA LYS A 72 12.65 1.64 -1.70
C LYS A 72 13.07 1.61 -0.23
N ARG A 73 14.06 0.80 0.12
CA ARG A 73 14.57 0.76 1.49
C ARG A 73 15.16 2.10 1.90
N ALA A 74 15.93 2.71 1.02
CA ALA A 74 16.52 4.02 1.29
C ALA A 74 15.44 5.09 1.47
N ALA A 75 14.43 5.10 0.59
CA ALA A 75 13.31 6.02 0.73
C ALA A 75 12.60 5.82 2.07
N SER A 76 12.38 4.58 2.47
CA SER A 76 11.73 4.24 3.74
C SER A 76 12.51 4.77 4.94
N ILE A 77 13.84 4.63 4.92
CA ILE A 77 14.70 5.17 5.97
C ILE A 77 14.49 6.68 6.10
N LEU A 78 14.55 7.39 4.99
CA LEU A 78 14.44 8.85 4.99
C LEU A 78 13.06 9.33 5.43
N LYS A 79 12.01 8.57 5.12
CA LYS A 79 10.64 8.88 5.58
C LYS A 79 10.51 8.84 7.09
N SER A 80 11.30 8.00 7.76
CA SER A 80 11.21 7.81 9.20
C SER A 80 11.98 8.87 10.00
N LEU A 81 12.81 9.66 9.33
CA LEU A 81 13.63 10.63 10.05
C LEU A 81 12.77 11.78 10.61
N PRO A 82 12.96 12.14 11.89
CA PRO A 82 12.19 13.22 12.50
C PRO A 82 12.74 14.62 12.21
N PHE A 83 13.53 14.75 11.14
CA PHE A 83 14.16 16.00 10.74
C PHE A 83 14.36 16.04 9.23
N GLU A 84 14.51 17.25 8.69
CA GLU A 84 14.87 17.45 7.29
C GLU A 84 16.37 17.27 7.09
N VAL A 85 16.77 16.46 6.13
CA VAL A 85 18.16 16.28 5.76
C VAL A 85 18.63 17.53 5.01
N THR A 86 19.68 18.19 5.48
CA THR A 86 20.23 19.40 4.87
C THR A 86 21.71 19.26 4.48
N SER A 87 22.39 18.25 5.03
CA SER A 87 23.80 17.98 4.70
C SER A 87 24.07 16.49 4.73
N MET A 88 25.18 16.08 4.11
CA MET A 88 25.57 14.67 4.13
C MET A 88 25.91 14.16 5.52
N LYS A 89 26.25 15.05 6.46
CA LYS A 89 26.47 14.65 7.85
C LYS A 89 25.20 14.12 8.50
N ASP A 90 24.04 14.61 8.08
CA ASP A 90 22.77 14.21 8.66
C ASP A 90 22.44 12.74 8.37
N ILE A 91 22.96 12.18 7.30
CA ILE A 91 22.70 10.79 6.93
C ILE A 91 23.86 9.85 7.24
N GLN A 92 24.93 10.36 7.83
CA GLN A 92 26.08 9.56 8.17
C GLN A 92 25.69 8.54 9.25
N GLY A 93 25.92 7.27 8.97
CA GLY A 93 25.55 6.19 9.88
C GLY A 93 24.20 5.57 9.61
N LEU A 94 23.40 6.10 8.67
CA LEU A 94 22.14 5.48 8.30
C LEU A 94 22.37 4.14 7.60
N PRO A 95 21.56 3.13 7.91
CA PRO A 95 21.62 1.86 7.17
C PRO A 95 20.97 2.01 5.79
N CYS A 96 21.20 1.04 4.92
CA CYS A 96 20.52 0.91 3.62
C CYS A 96 20.78 2.04 2.63
N ILE A 97 21.82 2.82 2.82
CA ILE A 97 22.21 3.90 1.90
C ILE A 97 23.36 3.38 1.04
N THR A 98 23.04 2.91 -0.16
CA THR A 98 24.04 2.44 -1.12
C THR A 98 24.76 3.63 -1.75
N ASP A 99 25.88 3.38 -2.44
CA ASP A 99 26.64 4.44 -3.10
C ASP A 99 25.78 5.19 -4.13
N ASP A 100 25.01 4.47 -4.93
CA ASP A 100 24.08 5.07 -5.91
C ASP A 100 23.09 6.01 -5.25
N VAL A 101 22.48 5.57 -4.16
CA VAL A 101 21.50 6.38 -3.41
C VAL A 101 22.19 7.60 -2.79
N ARG A 102 23.37 7.39 -2.23
CA ARG A 102 24.16 8.47 -1.63
C ARG A 102 24.44 9.57 -2.65
N ASP A 103 24.85 9.21 -3.86
CA ASP A 103 25.13 10.15 -4.93
C ASP A 103 23.89 10.99 -5.27
N VAL A 104 22.72 10.37 -5.34
CA VAL A 104 21.47 11.07 -5.60
C VAL A 104 21.13 12.05 -4.46
N ILE A 105 21.28 11.61 -3.23
CA ILE A 105 21.02 12.48 -2.07
C ILE A 105 21.97 13.67 -2.07
N GLU A 106 23.25 13.43 -2.31
CA GLU A 106 24.26 14.47 -2.34
C GLU A 106 23.97 15.52 -3.41
N GLU A 107 23.61 15.07 -4.60
CA GLU A 107 23.28 16.00 -5.69
C GLU A 107 22.06 16.84 -5.34
N ILE A 108 21.03 16.24 -4.73
CA ILE A 108 19.82 16.99 -4.34
C ILE A 108 20.17 18.04 -3.27
N ILE A 109 21.05 17.70 -2.32
CA ILE A 109 21.48 18.66 -1.31
C ILE A 109 22.21 19.83 -1.97
N GLU A 110 23.11 19.56 -2.91
CA GLU A 110 23.94 20.57 -3.54
C GLU A 110 23.19 21.39 -4.61
N GLU A 111 22.39 20.70 -5.44
CA GLU A 111 21.80 21.31 -6.63
C GLU A 111 20.27 21.51 -6.52
N GLY A 112 19.65 20.93 -5.50
CA GLY A 112 18.19 20.99 -5.33
C GLY A 112 17.43 19.95 -6.12
N GLU A 113 18.08 19.20 -7.00
CA GLU A 113 17.43 18.18 -7.83
C GLU A 113 18.47 17.15 -8.27
N SER A 114 18.00 16.02 -8.81
CA SER A 114 18.84 14.95 -9.32
C SER A 114 18.80 14.92 -10.84
N SER A 115 19.97 15.02 -11.47
CA SER A 115 20.08 14.89 -12.92
C SER A 115 19.63 13.51 -13.41
N ARG A 116 19.94 12.49 -12.65
CA ARG A 116 19.54 11.11 -12.95
C ARG A 116 18.02 10.95 -12.96
N VAL A 117 17.33 11.53 -11.98
CA VAL A 117 15.87 11.49 -11.91
C VAL A 117 15.26 12.28 -13.07
N LYS A 118 15.85 13.41 -13.42
CA LYS A 118 15.38 14.17 -14.59
C LYS A 118 15.48 13.37 -15.88
N GLU A 119 16.57 12.63 -16.07
CA GLU A 119 16.73 11.75 -17.22
C GLU A 119 15.63 10.69 -17.26
N ILE A 120 15.32 10.08 -16.09
CA ILE A 120 14.26 9.08 -15.99
C ILE A 120 12.92 9.68 -16.41
N LEU A 121 12.59 10.86 -15.87
CA LEU A 121 11.32 11.53 -16.15
C LEU A 121 11.18 11.93 -17.62
N ASN A 122 12.29 12.10 -18.33
CA ASN A 122 12.30 12.44 -19.75
C ASN A 122 12.46 11.22 -20.66
N ASP A 123 12.69 10.06 -20.08
CA ASP A 123 12.89 8.83 -20.86
C ASP A 123 11.55 8.36 -21.44
N GLU A 124 11.55 8.11 -22.76
CA GLU A 124 10.34 7.72 -23.50
C GLU A 124 9.76 6.42 -22.97
N ARG A 125 10.59 5.43 -22.71
CA ARG A 125 10.14 4.14 -22.22
C ARG A 125 9.55 4.25 -20.82
N TYR A 126 10.19 4.99 -19.93
CA TYR A 126 9.67 5.23 -18.58
C TYR A 126 8.29 5.90 -18.64
N LYS A 127 8.15 6.93 -19.44
CA LYS A 127 6.89 7.66 -19.56
C LYS A 127 5.77 6.76 -20.09
N ALA A 128 6.08 5.93 -21.09
CA ALA A 128 5.09 5.00 -21.63
C ALA A 128 4.67 3.95 -20.61
N PHE A 129 5.63 3.34 -19.91
CA PHE A 129 5.34 2.34 -18.88
C PHE A 129 4.54 2.94 -17.73
N LYS A 130 4.86 4.17 -17.35
CA LYS A 130 4.12 4.88 -16.31
C LYS A 130 2.65 5.03 -16.69
N GLN A 131 2.38 5.39 -17.93
CA GLN A 131 1.01 5.48 -18.42
C GLN A 131 0.34 4.12 -18.48
N PHE A 132 0.99 3.12 -19.08
CA PHE A 132 0.37 1.81 -19.25
C PHE A 132 0.06 1.14 -17.92
N THR A 133 0.97 1.18 -16.97
CA THR A 133 0.77 0.54 -15.66
C THR A 133 -0.26 1.26 -14.80
N SER A 134 -0.68 2.46 -15.17
CA SER A 134 -1.78 3.15 -14.50
C SER A 134 -3.14 2.57 -14.85
N VAL A 135 -3.21 1.72 -15.87
CA VAL A 135 -4.46 1.05 -16.27
C VAL A 135 -4.64 -0.21 -15.44
N PHE A 136 -5.79 -0.35 -14.82
CA PHE A 136 -6.12 -1.55 -14.06
C PHE A 136 -5.98 -2.80 -14.94
N GLY A 137 -5.25 -3.78 -14.45
CA GLY A 137 -4.98 -5.02 -15.19
C GLY A 137 -3.74 -4.99 -16.09
N VAL A 138 -3.01 -3.88 -16.13
CA VAL A 138 -1.80 -3.77 -16.95
C VAL A 138 -0.56 -3.73 -16.06
N GLY A 139 0.32 -4.72 -16.24
CA GLY A 139 1.60 -4.80 -15.55
C GLY A 139 2.77 -4.49 -16.47
N VAL A 140 3.98 -4.76 -15.95
CA VAL A 140 5.22 -4.45 -16.65
C VAL A 140 5.36 -5.26 -17.94
N LYS A 141 5.00 -6.54 -17.93
CA LYS A 141 5.13 -7.40 -19.12
C LYS A 141 4.22 -6.96 -20.25
N THR A 142 2.98 -6.61 -19.93
CA THR A 142 2.04 -6.08 -20.91
C THR A 142 2.53 -4.74 -21.45
N SER A 143 3.08 -3.89 -20.58
CA SER A 143 3.64 -2.60 -20.97
C SER A 143 4.80 -2.76 -21.95
N GLU A 144 5.68 -3.74 -21.70
CA GLU A 144 6.79 -4.04 -22.61
C GLU A 144 6.29 -4.44 -23.98
N LYS A 145 5.27 -5.30 -24.02
CA LYS A 145 4.66 -5.75 -25.29
C LYS A 145 4.08 -4.56 -26.05
N TRP A 146 3.32 -3.71 -25.39
CA TRP A 146 2.71 -2.54 -26.03
C TRP A 146 3.76 -1.55 -26.50
N TYR A 147 4.81 -1.35 -25.71
CA TYR A 147 5.89 -0.46 -26.11
C TYR A 147 6.57 -0.94 -27.38
N ARG A 148 6.83 -2.24 -27.50
CA ARG A 148 7.42 -2.85 -28.72
C ARG A 148 6.51 -2.71 -29.92
N MET A 149 5.20 -2.64 -29.70
CA MET A 149 4.24 -2.42 -30.78
C MET A 149 4.20 -0.97 -31.26
N GLY A 150 4.94 -0.08 -30.62
CA GLY A 150 4.96 1.33 -30.96
C GLY A 150 4.00 2.19 -30.18
N LEU A 151 3.26 1.62 -29.23
CA LEU A 151 2.33 2.39 -28.39
C LEU A 151 3.09 3.16 -27.32
N ARG A 152 2.63 4.39 -27.02
CA ARG A 152 3.30 5.28 -26.06
C ARG A 152 2.37 5.87 -25.00
N THR A 153 1.07 5.91 -25.27
CA THR A 153 0.09 6.56 -24.39
C THR A 153 -1.10 5.64 -24.11
N VAL A 154 -1.83 5.95 -23.04
CA VAL A 154 -3.08 5.25 -22.70
C VAL A 154 -4.08 5.41 -23.84
N GLU A 155 -4.19 6.60 -24.41
CA GLU A 155 -5.11 6.92 -25.49
C GLU A 155 -4.80 6.08 -26.74
N GLU A 156 -3.53 5.93 -27.09
CA GLU A 156 -3.13 5.09 -28.22
C GLU A 156 -3.48 3.62 -27.97
N ALA A 157 -3.22 3.14 -26.74
CA ALA A 157 -3.54 1.76 -26.38
C ALA A 157 -5.04 1.52 -26.42
N LYS A 158 -5.83 2.45 -25.89
CA LYS A 158 -7.30 2.35 -25.88
C LYS A 158 -7.86 2.34 -27.32
N ALA A 159 -7.28 3.11 -28.21
CA ALA A 159 -7.72 3.23 -29.60
C ALA A 159 -7.25 2.07 -30.49
N SER A 160 -6.27 1.30 -30.05
CA SER A 160 -5.67 0.25 -30.87
C SER A 160 -6.64 -0.94 -31.04
N LYS A 161 -6.88 -1.31 -32.29
CA LYS A 161 -7.74 -2.46 -32.62
C LYS A 161 -6.96 -3.78 -32.62
N SER A 162 -5.63 -3.72 -32.58
CA SER A 162 -4.79 -4.91 -32.61
C SER A 162 -4.52 -5.50 -31.23
N LEU A 163 -4.93 -4.83 -30.17
CA LEU A 163 -4.72 -5.33 -28.80
C LEU A 163 -5.83 -6.32 -28.41
N LYS A 164 -5.41 -7.45 -27.90
CA LYS A 164 -6.33 -8.41 -27.26
C LYS A 164 -6.30 -8.09 -25.76
N LEU A 165 -7.33 -7.41 -25.29
CA LEU A 165 -7.43 -7.03 -23.90
C LEU A 165 -8.09 -8.12 -23.08
N SER A 166 -7.56 -8.37 -21.87
CA SER A 166 -8.23 -9.22 -20.90
C SER A 166 -9.49 -8.53 -20.39
N LYS A 167 -10.35 -9.29 -19.74
CA LYS A 167 -11.57 -8.73 -19.14
C LYS A 167 -11.22 -7.63 -18.13
N MET A 168 -10.18 -7.84 -17.33
CA MET A 168 -9.69 -6.87 -16.36
C MET A 168 -9.21 -5.59 -17.05
N GLN A 169 -8.42 -5.71 -18.10
CA GLN A 169 -7.91 -4.57 -18.86
C GLN A 169 -9.02 -3.77 -19.52
N LYS A 170 -10.04 -4.47 -20.06
CA LYS A 170 -11.21 -3.78 -20.64
C LYS A 170 -11.90 -2.92 -19.60
N ALA A 171 -12.09 -3.45 -18.40
CA ALA A 171 -12.66 -2.68 -17.29
C ALA A 171 -11.75 -1.51 -16.90
N GLY A 172 -10.45 -1.75 -16.90
CA GLY A 172 -9.47 -0.72 -16.62
C GLY A 172 -9.55 0.48 -17.55
N PHE A 173 -9.71 0.23 -18.85
CA PHE A 173 -9.90 1.30 -19.82
C PHE A 173 -11.27 1.95 -19.70
N LEU A 174 -12.31 1.16 -19.50
CA LEU A 174 -13.67 1.68 -19.44
C LEU A 174 -13.87 2.66 -18.28
N TYR A 175 -13.26 2.39 -17.14
CA TYR A 175 -13.39 3.21 -15.93
C TYR A 175 -12.11 4.00 -15.60
N TYR A 176 -11.25 4.17 -16.59
CA TYR A 176 -9.90 4.72 -16.37
C TYR A 176 -9.90 6.06 -15.64
N GLU A 177 -10.73 7.00 -16.06
CA GLU A 177 -10.73 8.34 -15.48
C GLU A 177 -11.12 8.33 -14.00
N ASP A 178 -12.17 7.57 -13.65
CA ASP A 178 -12.59 7.44 -12.26
C ASP A 178 -11.51 6.78 -11.41
N LEU A 179 -10.90 5.70 -11.92
CA LEU A 179 -9.86 4.98 -11.18
C LEU A 179 -8.60 5.82 -11.03
N ALA A 180 -8.24 6.59 -12.05
CA ALA A 180 -7.07 7.46 -12.01
C ALA A 180 -7.24 8.61 -11.00
N SER A 181 -8.48 9.04 -10.75
CA SER A 181 -8.74 10.14 -9.82
C SER A 181 -8.51 9.76 -8.36
N GLY A 182 -8.38 8.46 -8.07
CA GLY A 182 -8.17 7.98 -6.72
C GLY A 182 -9.43 7.97 -5.87
N VAL A 183 -9.28 7.52 -4.63
CA VAL A 183 -10.37 7.38 -3.67
C VAL A 183 -10.06 8.24 -2.46
N SER A 184 -11.01 9.08 -2.04
CA SER A 184 -10.87 9.85 -0.79
C SER A 184 -11.25 8.99 0.40
N LYS A 185 -10.88 9.45 1.61
CA LYS A 185 -11.26 8.79 2.85
C LYS A 185 -12.78 8.70 2.98
N GLU A 186 -13.49 9.75 2.61
CA GLU A 186 -14.95 9.80 2.66
C GLU A 186 -15.56 8.79 1.70
N GLU A 187 -15.01 8.67 0.51
CA GLU A 187 -15.46 7.69 -0.47
C GLU A 187 -15.17 6.26 0.00
N ALA A 188 -14.00 6.06 0.61
CA ALA A 188 -13.64 4.76 1.17
C ALA A 188 -14.58 4.35 2.29
N ASP A 189 -14.93 5.29 3.17
CA ASP A 189 -15.88 5.03 4.25
C ASP A 189 -17.27 4.71 3.72
N ALA A 190 -17.72 5.40 2.67
CA ALA A 190 -19.02 5.14 2.05
C ALA A 190 -19.08 3.75 1.42
N VAL A 191 -18.03 3.35 0.71
CA VAL A 191 -17.93 2.00 0.13
C VAL A 191 -17.91 0.94 1.23
N THR A 192 -17.14 1.19 2.29
CA THR A 192 -17.05 0.27 3.42
C THR A 192 -18.42 0.04 4.06
N LEU A 193 -19.21 1.10 4.21
CA LEU A 193 -20.55 0.99 4.77
C LEU A 193 -21.46 0.13 3.87
N ILE A 194 -21.40 0.33 2.57
CA ILE A 194 -22.17 -0.46 1.61
C ILE A 194 -21.84 -1.96 1.76
N VAL A 195 -20.56 -2.28 1.84
CA VAL A 195 -20.10 -3.66 1.98
C VAL A 195 -20.52 -4.23 3.33
N LYS A 196 -20.40 -3.45 4.41
CA LYS A 196 -20.83 -3.88 5.74
C LYS A 196 -22.32 -4.23 5.76
N GLU A 197 -23.13 -3.39 5.18
CA GLU A 197 -24.58 -3.62 5.12
C GLU A 197 -24.91 -4.87 4.29
N THR A 198 -24.20 -5.05 3.17
CA THR A 198 -24.41 -6.22 2.31
C THR A 198 -23.97 -7.51 3.01
N VAL A 199 -22.82 -7.50 3.67
CA VAL A 199 -22.33 -8.64 4.42
C VAL A 199 -23.28 -9.01 5.56
N ALA A 200 -23.83 -8.01 6.26
CA ALA A 200 -24.78 -8.23 7.35
C ALA A 200 -26.06 -8.92 6.88
N LEU A 201 -26.46 -8.74 5.63
CA LEU A 201 -27.61 -9.43 5.07
C LEU A 201 -27.35 -10.94 4.91
N VAL A 202 -26.10 -11.32 4.74
CA VAL A 202 -25.71 -12.73 4.59
C VAL A 202 -25.40 -13.36 5.96
N VAL A 203 -24.53 -12.70 6.73
CA VAL A 203 -24.10 -13.15 8.05
C VAL A 203 -24.06 -11.94 8.98
N PRO A 204 -25.07 -11.78 9.86
CA PRO A 204 -25.14 -10.60 10.74
C PRO A 204 -23.93 -10.41 11.66
N ASP A 205 -23.28 -11.50 12.05
CA ASP A 205 -22.15 -11.45 12.98
C ASP A 205 -20.78 -11.32 12.31
N ALA A 206 -20.75 -11.28 10.98
CA ALA A 206 -19.48 -11.13 10.28
C ALA A 206 -18.92 -9.72 10.47
N LEU A 207 -17.59 -9.63 10.52
CA LEU A 207 -16.87 -8.38 10.71
C LEU A 207 -16.27 -7.93 9.38
N VAL A 208 -16.39 -6.65 9.07
CA VAL A 208 -15.75 -6.04 7.89
C VAL A 208 -14.82 -4.96 8.40
N THR A 209 -13.55 -5.07 8.05
CA THR A 209 -12.50 -4.16 8.55
C THR A 209 -11.72 -3.58 7.39
N ILE A 210 -11.61 -2.26 7.34
CA ILE A 210 -10.77 -1.60 6.34
C ILE A 210 -9.30 -1.78 6.71
N ALA A 211 -8.49 -2.09 5.72
CA ALA A 211 -7.04 -2.24 5.87
C ALA A 211 -6.33 -1.27 4.92
N GLY A 212 -5.10 -1.53 4.56
CA GLY A 212 -4.35 -0.75 3.60
C GLY A 212 -4.04 0.67 4.04
N GLY A 213 -3.83 1.54 3.05
CA GLY A 213 -3.42 2.92 3.31
C GLY A 213 -4.41 3.72 4.14
N PHE A 214 -5.70 3.47 3.99
CA PHE A 214 -6.70 4.18 4.79
C PHE A 214 -6.61 3.83 6.27
N ARG A 215 -6.31 2.57 6.58
CA ARG A 215 -6.10 2.19 7.99
C ARG A 215 -4.85 2.85 8.56
N ARG A 216 -3.85 3.11 7.71
CA ARG A 216 -2.64 3.83 8.12
C ARG A 216 -2.82 5.35 8.19
N GLY A 217 -4.03 5.84 7.97
CA GLY A 217 -4.36 7.26 8.09
C GLY A 217 -4.23 8.07 6.80
N LYS A 218 -3.98 7.43 5.66
CA LYS A 218 -3.87 8.17 4.41
C LYS A 218 -5.21 8.80 4.02
N PRO A 219 -5.21 10.06 3.55
CA PRO A 219 -6.45 10.73 3.14
C PRO A 219 -6.92 10.32 1.74
N MET A 220 -6.05 9.73 0.94
CA MET A 220 -6.32 9.30 -0.43
C MET A 220 -5.68 7.96 -0.69
N GLY A 221 -6.26 7.18 -1.59
CA GLY A 221 -5.73 5.90 -2.02
C GLY A 221 -6.19 5.58 -3.43
N HIS A 222 -5.74 4.44 -3.96
CA HIS A 222 -6.15 3.96 -5.28
C HIS A 222 -7.24 2.90 -5.21
N ASP A 223 -7.33 2.20 -4.08
CA ASP A 223 -8.30 1.14 -3.84
C ASP A 223 -8.64 1.08 -2.36
N VAL A 224 -9.68 0.31 -2.06
CA VAL A 224 -10.15 0.07 -0.69
C VAL A 224 -9.98 -1.41 -0.42
N ASP A 225 -9.22 -1.75 0.62
CA ASP A 225 -9.00 -3.14 1.03
C ASP A 225 -9.89 -3.46 2.22
N LEU A 226 -10.79 -4.42 2.06
CA LEU A 226 -11.71 -4.83 3.11
C LEU A 226 -11.49 -6.28 3.47
N LEU A 227 -11.23 -6.53 4.74
CA LEU A 227 -11.12 -7.88 5.28
C LEU A 227 -12.45 -8.27 5.89
N ILE A 228 -12.92 -9.46 5.57
CA ILE A 228 -14.20 -9.99 6.04
C ILE A 228 -13.92 -11.28 6.79
N THR A 229 -14.36 -11.37 8.03
CA THR A 229 -14.22 -12.60 8.83
C THR A 229 -15.52 -12.91 9.52
N ASN A 230 -15.79 -14.21 9.65
CA ASN A 230 -16.99 -14.69 10.30
C ASN A 230 -16.60 -15.50 11.56
N PRO A 231 -16.67 -14.91 12.76
CA PRO A 231 -16.27 -15.60 13.97
C PRO A 231 -17.11 -16.84 14.26
N GLY A 232 -18.38 -16.84 13.85
CA GLY A 232 -19.29 -17.92 14.13
C GLY A 232 -19.20 -19.12 13.19
N ARG A 233 -18.64 -18.91 11.98
CA ARG A 233 -18.51 -19.97 10.97
C ARG A 233 -17.27 -19.74 10.13
N PRO A 234 -16.12 -20.17 10.61
CA PRO A 234 -14.85 -19.84 9.93
C PRO A 234 -14.67 -20.47 8.55
N GLU A 235 -15.49 -21.47 8.17
CA GLU A 235 -15.33 -22.20 6.91
C GLU A 235 -16.48 -21.98 5.92
N ASP A 236 -17.11 -20.81 5.93
CA ASP A 236 -18.19 -20.52 4.98
C ASP A 236 -17.62 -20.09 3.63
N ASP A 237 -17.46 -21.06 2.72
CA ASP A 237 -16.93 -20.81 1.38
C ASP A 237 -17.89 -20.01 0.52
N GLU A 238 -19.16 -19.93 0.91
CA GLU A 238 -20.20 -19.27 0.14
C GLU A 238 -20.36 -17.79 0.45
N LEU A 239 -19.77 -17.33 1.55
CA LEU A 239 -19.97 -15.95 1.99
C LEU A 239 -19.61 -14.94 0.93
N LEU A 240 -18.43 -15.05 0.33
CA LEU A 240 -17.98 -14.11 -0.70
C LEU A 240 -18.88 -14.12 -1.91
N HIS A 241 -19.25 -15.29 -2.40
CA HIS A 241 -20.13 -15.42 -3.56
C HIS A 241 -21.49 -14.79 -3.31
N LYS A 242 -22.04 -14.96 -2.11
CA LYS A 242 -23.33 -14.36 -1.74
C LYS A 242 -23.24 -12.86 -1.65
N VAL A 243 -22.16 -12.33 -1.09
CA VAL A 243 -21.93 -10.88 -0.99
C VAL A 243 -21.82 -10.26 -2.38
N VAL A 244 -21.01 -10.87 -3.24
CA VAL A 244 -20.82 -10.39 -4.61
C VAL A 244 -22.14 -10.45 -5.38
N ASP A 245 -22.90 -11.52 -5.22
CA ASP A 245 -24.20 -11.66 -5.88
C ASP A 245 -25.19 -10.57 -5.43
N LEU A 246 -25.21 -10.26 -4.13
CA LEU A 246 -26.06 -9.19 -3.61
C LEU A 246 -25.64 -7.82 -4.12
N LEU A 247 -24.34 -7.56 -4.23
CA LEU A 247 -23.84 -6.30 -4.80
C LEU A 247 -24.27 -6.19 -6.27
N LYS A 248 -24.23 -7.30 -6.99
CA LYS A 248 -24.68 -7.34 -8.39
C LYS A 248 -26.18 -7.06 -8.48
N LYS A 249 -27.00 -7.68 -7.62
CA LYS A 249 -28.45 -7.47 -7.60
C LYS A 249 -28.83 -6.03 -7.25
N GLN A 250 -28.02 -5.35 -6.45
CA GLN A 250 -28.22 -3.95 -6.13
C GLN A 250 -27.78 -3.01 -7.27
N GLY A 251 -27.20 -3.56 -8.34
CA GLY A 251 -26.72 -2.77 -9.47
C GLY A 251 -25.43 -2.01 -9.17
N LEU A 252 -24.68 -2.45 -8.17
CA LEU A 252 -23.48 -1.75 -7.72
C LEU A 252 -22.17 -2.34 -8.26
N LEU A 253 -22.22 -3.49 -8.90
CA LEU A 253 -21.02 -4.20 -9.33
C LEU A 253 -20.74 -3.93 -10.81
N LEU A 254 -19.58 -3.32 -11.08
CA LEU A 254 -19.13 -3.02 -12.44
C LEU A 254 -18.18 -4.07 -12.98
N TYR A 255 -17.38 -4.66 -12.09
CA TYR A 255 -16.40 -5.67 -12.43
C TYR A 255 -16.17 -6.57 -11.22
N GLU A 256 -15.94 -7.85 -11.47
CA GLU A 256 -15.62 -8.82 -10.43
C GLU A 256 -14.63 -9.85 -10.93
N ASP A 257 -13.70 -10.22 -10.07
CA ASP A 257 -12.78 -11.32 -10.30
C ASP A 257 -12.60 -12.06 -8.97
N ILE A 258 -13.32 -13.19 -8.84
CA ILE A 258 -13.26 -14.00 -7.61
C ILE A 258 -12.16 -15.03 -7.76
N ARG A 259 -11.29 -15.09 -6.75
CA ARG A 259 -10.23 -16.09 -6.66
C ARG A 259 -10.45 -16.92 -5.40
N GLU A 260 -10.60 -18.23 -5.60
CA GLU A 260 -10.84 -19.13 -4.49
C GLU A 260 -9.59 -19.28 -3.62
N SER A 261 -9.80 -19.73 -2.38
CA SER A 261 -8.68 -19.97 -1.47
C SER A 261 -7.81 -21.11 -1.98
N THR A 262 -6.49 -20.88 -1.94
CA THR A 262 -5.50 -21.91 -2.24
C THR A 262 -4.67 -22.25 -0.99
N PHE A 263 -5.20 -21.89 0.19
CA PHE A 263 -4.50 -22.13 1.45
C PHE A 263 -4.42 -23.62 1.76
N VAL A 264 -3.22 -24.07 2.16
CA VAL A 264 -2.96 -25.45 2.55
C VAL A 264 -2.57 -25.46 4.03
N GLU A 265 -3.33 -26.18 4.85
CA GLU A 265 -3.20 -26.17 6.32
C GLU A 265 -1.80 -26.54 6.81
N GLY A 266 -1.19 -27.56 6.23
CA GLY A 266 0.12 -28.03 6.65
C GLY A 266 1.31 -27.29 6.08
N GLN A 267 1.08 -26.36 5.17
CA GLN A 267 2.17 -25.66 4.49
C GLN A 267 2.74 -24.55 5.37
N LEU A 268 4.07 -24.49 5.45
CA LEU A 268 4.75 -23.42 6.16
C LEU A 268 4.69 -22.12 5.36
N PRO A 269 4.73 -20.95 6.06
CA PRO A 269 4.86 -19.67 5.36
C PRO A 269 6.09 -19.67 4.47
N SER A 270 5.96 -19.10 3.27
CA SER A 270 7.08 -19.01 2.33
C SER A 270 8.16 -18.08 2.87
N PRO A 271 9.45 -18.42 2.71
CA PRO A 271 10.54 -17.51 3.06
C PRO A 271 10.65 -16.32 2.10
N LYS A 272 9.91 -16.30 0.99
CA LYS A 272 9.92 -15.18 0.05
C LYS A 272 9.17 -14.00 0.64
N ILE A 273 9.84 -12.86 0.76
CA ILE A 273 9.25 -11.66 1.37
C ILE A 273 8.11 -11.06 0.55
N ASP A 274 8.04 -11.35 -0.74
CA ASP A 274 6.98 -10.86 -1.64
C ASP A 274 5.91 -11.92 -1.94
N ALA A 275 5.87 -13.01 -1.17
CA ALA A 275 4.87 -14.05 -1.37
C ALA A 275 3.46 -13.50 -1.17
N LEU A 276 2.58 -13.78 -2.14
CA LEU A 276 1.17 -13.43 -2.06
C LEU A 276 0.45 -14.40 -1.12
N ASP A 277 -0.62 -13.94 -0.49
CA ASP A 277 -1.43 -14.83 0.32
C ASP A 277 -2.36 -15.69 -0.53
N ASN A 278 -3.00 -16.65 0.13
CA ASN A 278 -3.87 -17.64 -0.50
C ASN A 278 -5.33 -17.52 -0.05
N PHE A 279 -5.72 -16.36 0.46
CA PHE A 279 -7.10 -16.12 0.88
C PHE A 279 -8.04 -16.08 -0.32
N GLN A 280 -9.27 -16.51 -0.09
CA GLN A 280 -10.36 -16.25 -1.02
C GLN A 280 -10.56 -14.73 -1.11
N LYS A 281 -10.66 -14.20 -2.32
CA LYS A 281 -10.77 -12.76 -2.50
C LYS A 281 -11.50 -12.40 -3.79
N CYS A 282 -11.99 -11.19 -3.83
CA CYS A 282 -12.60 -10.63 -5.02
C CYS A 282 -11.98 -9.28 -5.32
N PHE A 283 -11.42 -9.15 -6.51
CA PHE A 283 -11.00 -7.85 -7.02
C PHE A 283 -12.20 -7.24 -7.76
N ALA A 284 -12.77 -6.18 -7.20
CA ALA A 284 -14.01 -5.61 -7.70
C ALA A 284 -13.86 -4.14 -8.08
N ILE A 285 -14.75 -3.69 -8.95
CA ILE A 285 -14.99 -2.28 -9.20
C ILE A 285 -16.46 -2.06 -8.86
N LEU A 286 -16.74 -1.15 -7.94
CA LEU A 286 -18.08 -0.86 -7.49
C LEU A 286 -18.52 0.54 -7.94
N LYS A 287 -19.84 0.71 -8.12
CA LYS A 287 -20.45 2.03 -8.28
C LYS A 287 -20.61 2.66 -6.92
N LEU A 288 -20.05 3.84 -6.74
CA LEU A 288 -20.31 4.63 -5.56
C LEU A 288 -21.12 5.86 -5.98
N TYR A 289 -22.39 5.89 -5.59
CA TYR A 289 -23.24 7.02 -5.91
C TYR A 289 -22.86 8.23 -5.07
N ARG A 290 -22.92 9.41 -5.67
CA ARG A 290 -22.64 10.65 -4.97
C ARG A 290 -23.74 10.90 -3.95
N PRO A 291 -23.38 11.45 -2.77
CA PRO A 291 -24.41 11.82 -1.80
C PRO A 291 -25.40 12.78 -2.45
N LYS A 292 -26.69 12.56 -2.20
CA LYS A 292 -27.70 13.49 -2.67
C LYS A 292 -27.56 14.78 -1.89
N VAL A 293 -27.33 15.87 -2.61
CA VAL A 293 -27.37 17.18 -2.00
C VAL A 293 -28.83 17.49 -1.79
N ASP A 294 -29.22 17.75 -0.54
CA ASP A 294 -30.58 18.18 -0.24
C ASP A 294 -30.75 19.60 -0.78
N ASN A 295 -31.17 19.67 -2.02
CA ASN A 295 -31.30 20.93 -2.69
C ASN A 295 -32.48 20.88 -3.66
N SER A 296 -33.65 20.84 -3.09
CA SER A 296 -34.86 20.77 -3.85
C SER A 296 -35.02 21.93 -4.82
N ALA A 297 -34.50 23.09 -4.47
CA ALA A 297 -34.61 24.27 -5.33
C ALA A 297 -33.78 24.13 -6.61
N VAL A 298 -32.65 23.48 -6.52
CA VAL A 298 -31.79 23.27 -7.68
C VAL A 298 -32.28 22.11 -8.53
N GLY A 299 -32.78 21.09 -7.88
CA GLY A 299 -33.13 19.86 -8.55
C GLY A 299 -34.25 19.99 -9.59
N THR A 300 -35.09 20.94 -9.44
CA THR A 300 -36.29 21.03 -10.29
C THR A 300 -36.02 21.48 -11.71
N SER A 301 -35.13 22.45 -11.88
CA SER A 301 -34.91 23.05 -13.19
C SER A 301 -33.88 22.29 -14.05
N LYS A 302 -33.12 21.40 -13.44
CA LYS A 302 -32.00 20.77 -14.12
C LYS A 302 -32.20 19.29 -14.41
N LYS A 303 -33.35 18.76 -14.12
CA LYS A 303 -33.58 17.32 -14.22
C LYS A 303 -33.32 16.74 -15.60
N SER A 304 -33.82 17.41 -16.63
CA SER A 304 -33.63 16.91 -17.99
C SER A 304 -32.16 16.97 -18.41
N ASP A 305 -31.46 18.01 -17.98
CA ASP A 305 -30.04 18.16 -18.30
C ASP A 305 -29.19 17.19 -17.49
N MET A 306 -29.63 16.88 -16.28
CA MET A 306 -28.90 15.97 -15.38
C MET A 306 -29.13 14.50 -15.71
N ALA A 307 -30.10 14.18 -16.55
CA ALA A 307 -30.40 12.79 -16.87
C ALA A 307 -29.24 12.06 -17.55
N GLU A 308 -28.39 12.80 -18.25
CA GLU A 308 -27.23 12.23 -18.93
C GLU A 308 -25.96 12.32 -18.10
N VAL A 309 -26.00 12.98 -16.96
CA VAL A 309 -24.83 13.14 -16.09
C VAL A 309 -24.75 11.96 -15.15
N LYS A 310 -23.60 11.30 -15.21
CA LYS A 310 -23.30 10.19 -14.34
C LYS A 310 -23.20 10.69 -12.89
N ASP A 311 -23.99 10.11 -12.00
CA ASP A 311 -24.05 10.49 -10.58
C ASP A 311 -23.31 9.49 -9.69
N TRP A 312 -22.43 8.69 -10.26
CA TRP A 312 -21.65 7.70 -9.56
C TRP A 312 -20.19 7.71 -10.03
N LYS A 313 -19.35 7.12 -9.21
CA LYS A 313 -17.94 6.98 -9.48
C LYS A 313 -17.56 5.51 -9.36
N ALA A 314 -16.72 5.02 -10.27
CA ALA A 314 -16.16 3.68 -10.18
C ALA A 314 -15.03 3.67 -9.16
N VAL A 315 -15.08 2.72 -8.23
CA VAL A 315 -14.10 2.59 -7.14
C VAL A 315 -13.59 1.16 -7.09
N ARG A 316 -12.28 1.00 -7.01
CA ARG A 316 -11.64 -0.30 -6.85
C ARG A 316 -11.76 -0.74 -5.39
N VAL A 317 -12.28 -1.94 -5.19
CA VAL A 317 -12.45 -2.52 -3.86
C VAL A 317 -11.96 -3.96 -3.90
N ASP A 318 -11.12 -4.32 -2.94
CA ASP A 318 -10.69 -5.71 -2.76
C ASP A 318 -11.39 -6.27 -1.53
N LEU A 319 -12.10 -7.37 -1.72
CA LEU A 319 -12.78 -8.08 -0.65
C LEU A 319 -12.00 -9.36 -0.36
N VAL A 320 -11.58 -9.52 0.89
CA VAL A 320 -10.75 -10.65 1.28
C VAL A 320 -11.43 -11.39 2.43
N ILE A 321 -11.69 -12.67 2.24
CA ILE A 321 -12.28 -13.52 3.28
C ILE A 321 -11.15 -14.15 4.07
N THR A 322 -11.14 -13.92 5.38
CA THR A 322 -10.10 -14.47 6.24
C THR A 322 -10.71 -15.34 7.30
N PRO A 323 -10.15 -16.55 7.54
CA PRO A 323 -10.56 -17.35 8.69
C PRO A 323 -10.35 -16.55 9.98
N PHE A 324 -11.25 -16.70 10.94
CA PHE A 324 -11.20 -15.89 12.15
C PHE A 324 -9.89 -16.06 12.91
N GLU A 325 -9.37 -17.28 12.98
CA GLU A 325 -8.11 -17.57 13.68
C GLU A 325 -6.88 -16.97 12.97
N GLN A 326 -7.00 -16.57 11.72
CA GLN A 326 -5.93 -15.95 10.97
C GLN A 326 -6.10 -14.43 10.82
N PHE A 327 -7.17 -13.89 11.37
CA PHE A 327 -7.55 -12.49 11.13
C PHE A 327 -6.46 -11.49 11.53
N ALA A 328 -5.83 -11.69 12.69
CA ALA A 328 -4.77 -10.77 13.13
C ALA A 328 -3.60 -10.73 12.14
N TYR A 329 -3.22 -11.89 11.62
CA TYR A 329 -2.16 -11.98 10.61
C TYR A 329 -2.56 -11.34 9.28
N ALA A 330 -3.79 -11.58 8.86
CA ALA A 330 -4.33 -10.99 7.65
C ALA A 330 -4.38 -9.47 7.75
N LEU A 331 -4.85 -8.96 8.88
CA LEU A 331 -4.95 -7.53 9.13
C LEU A 331 -3.57 -6.86 9.11
N LEU A 332 -2.60 -7.47 9.77
CA LEU A 332 -1.23 -6.98 9.80
C LEU A 332 -0.64 -6.91 8.39
N GLY A 333 -0.79 -7.98 7.62
CA GLY A 333 -0.26 -8.05 6.28
C GLY A 333 -0.93 -7.09 5.31
N TRP A 334 -2.26 -7.01 5.33
CA TRP A 334 -3.02 -6.15 4.43
C TRP A 334 -2.97 -4.67 4.81
N THR A 335 -2.70 -4.38 6.07
CA THR A 335 -2.51 -2.97 6.48
C THR A 335 -1.22 -2.39 5.89
N GLY A 336 -0.17 -3.18 5.78
CA GLY A 336 1.11 -2.73 5.22
C GLY A 336 1.81 -1.71 6.13
N SER A 337 2.57 -0.80 5.62
CA SER A 337 2.88 -0.61 4.19
C SER A 337 3.58 -1.83 3.58
N GLY A 338 3.76 -1.78 2.25
CA GLY A 338 4.51 -2.85 1.59
C GLY A 338 5.93 -3.01 2.17
N GLN A 339 6.61 -1.91 2.39
CA GLN A 339 7.97 -1.95 2.97
C GLN A 339 7.94 -2.44 4.41
N PHE A 340 6.95 -2.00 5.20
CA PHE A 340 6.76 -2.49 6.56
C PHE A 340 6.59 -4.02 6.56
N ARG A 341 5.72 -4.52 5.69
CA ARG A 341 5.43 -5.96 5.60
C ARG A 341 6.67 -6.75 5.18
N ARG A 342 7.39 -6.28 4.16
CA ARG A 342 8.63 -6.97 3.71
C ARG A 342 9.66 -7.03 4.83
N ASP A 343 9.87 -5.93 5.52
CA ASP A 343 10.86 -5.87 6.60
C ASP A 343 10.43 -6.69 7.82
N LEU A 344 9.12 -6.75 8.10
CA LEU A 344 8.61 -7.58 9.18
C LEU A 344 8.88 -9.06 8.93
N ARG A 345 8.66 -9.50 7.69
CA ARG A 345 8.95 -10.90 7.31
C ARG A 345 10.43 -11.19 7.34
N ARG A 346 11.25 -10.27 6.88
CA ARG A 346 12.71 -10.39 6.91
C ARG A 346 13.23 -10.43 8.35
N TYR A 347 12.69 -9.56 9.21
CA TYR A 347 13.02 -9.55 10.64
C TYR A 347 12.67 -10.87 11.31
N ALA A 348 11.48 -11.38 11.04
CA ALA A 348 11.04 -12.68 11.61
C ALA A 348 12.04 -13.78 11.28
N GLU A 349 12.48 -13.86 10.04
CA GLU A 349 13.40 -14.91 9.61
C GLU A 349 14.83 -14.67 10.12
N GLU A 350 15.38 -13.49 9.91
CA GLU A 350 16.78 -13.19 10.22
C GLU A 350 17.05 -13.06 11.71
N GLU A 351 16.13 -12.47 12.45
CA GLU A 351 16.35 -12.15 13.86
C GLU A 351 15.69 -13.12 14.83
N ARG A 352 14.66 -13.84 14.38
CA ARG A 352 13.87 -14.69 15.28
C ARG A 352 13.76 -16.15 14.85
N ASP A 353 14.31 -16.55 13.73
CA ASP A 353 14.14 -17.89 13.18
C ASP A 353 12.65 -18.26 13.08
N MET A 354 11.85 -17.34 12.55
CA MET A 354 10.43 -17.51 12.36
C MET A 354 10.05 -17.22 10.92
N LEU A 355 9.00 -17.86 10.44
CA LEU A 355 8.46 -17.62 9.10
C LEU A 355 7.09 -16.97 9.24
N LEU A 356 6.92 -15.81 8.60
CA LEU A 356 5.70 -15.02 8.66
C LEU A 356 5.14 -14.80 7.27
N ASP A 357 3.82 -14.99 7.13
CA ASP A 357 3.07 -14.54 5.95
C ASP A 357 1.76 -13.89 6.42
N ASN A 358 0.82 -13.66 5.50
CA ASN A 358 -0.46 -13.05 5.85
C ASN A 358 -1.40 -14.02 6.59
N HIS A 359 -1.05 -15.29 6.70
CA HIS A 359 -1.89 -16.31 7.33
C HIS A 359 -1.40 -16.66 8.73
N ARG A 360 -0.10 -16.88 8.91
CA ARG A 360 0.41 -17.46 10.15
C ARG A 360 1.86 -17.09 10.42
N LEU A 361 2.29 -17.37 11.64
CA LEU A 361 3.68 -17.27 12.08
C LEU A 361 4.12 -18.64 12.55
N TYR A 362 5.26 -19.12 12.05
CA TYR A 362 5.81 -20.42 12.42
C TYR A 362 7.17 -20.23 13.10
N ASP A 363 7.34 -20.84 14.28
CA ASP A 363 8.59 -20.83 15.03
C ASP A 363 9.44 -22.02 14.58
N LEU A 364 10.51 -21.75 13.85
CA LEU A 364 11.39 -22.81 13.31
C LEU A 364 12.11 -23.60 14.42
N LYS A 365 12.45 -22.95 15.53
CA LYS A 365 13.14 -23.60 16.64
C LYS A 365 12.24 -24.55 17.40
N LYS A 366 10.99 -24.13 17.66
CA LYS A 366 10.02 -24.95 18.41
C LYS A 366 9.22 -25.86 17.50
N GLY A 367 9.23 -25.61 16.19
CA GLY A 367 8.45 -26.41 15.23
C GLY A 367 6.95 -26.29 15.40
N ILE A 368 6.47 -25.11 15.80
CA ILE A 368 5.04 -24.88 16.02
C ILE A 368 4.58 -23.58 15.39
N PHE A 369 3.29 -23.52 15.04
CA PHE A 369 2.64 -22.29 14.68
C PHE A 369 2.26 -21.51 15.93
N LEU A 370 2.40 -20.20 15.88
CA LEU A 370 2.05 -19.32 16.99
C LEU A 370 0.73 -18.63 16.68
N SER A 371 -0.28 -18.89 17.50
CA SER A 371 -1.57 -18.22 17.33
C SER A 371 -1.53 -16.80 17.87
N ALA A 372 -2.39 -15.94 17.33
CA ALA A 372 -2.51 -14.57 17.80
C ALA A 372 -3.94 -14.08 17.61
N GLY A 373 -4.49 -13.49 18.65
CA GLY A 373 -5.82 -12.89 18.61
C GLY A 373 -5.79 -11.40 18.30
N SER A 374 -4.61 -10.79 18.21
CA SER A 374 -4.44 -9.36 17.93
C SER A 374 -3.09 -9.11 17.28
N GLU A 375 -2.96 -7.94 16.67
CA GLU A 375 -1.66 -7.52 16.11
C GLU A 375 -0.61 -7.37 17.22
N GLU A 376 -1.02 -6.86 18.39
CA GLU A 376 -0.12 -6.72 19.53
C GLU A 376 0.52 -8.07 19.92
N GLU A 377 -0.25 -9.14 19.90
CA GLU A 377 0.28 -10.48 20.18
C GLU A 377 1.32 -10.91 19.15
N ILE A 378 1.12 -10.56 17.87
CA ILE A 378 2.10 -10.87 16.82
C ILE A 378 3.41 -10.13 17.07
N PHE A 379 3.32 -8.84 17.37
CA PHE A 379 4.52 -8.07 17.72
C PHE A 379 5.22 -8.68 18.94
N GLY A 380 4.44 -9.11 19.93
CA GLY A 380 4.99 -9.78 21.12
C GLY A 380 5.73 -11.08 20.77
N HIS A 381 5.16 -11.91 19.92
CA HIS A 381 5.83 -13.14 19.46
C HIS A 381 7.17 -12.83 18.77
N LEU A 382 7.24 -11.72 18.05
CA LEU A 382 8.43 -11.31 17.35
C LEU A 382 9.42 -10.50 18.21
N GLY A 383 9.04 -10.21 19.47
CA GLY A 383 9.87 -9.41 20.35
C GLY A 383 10.01 -7.97 19.90
N LEU A 384 9.01 -7.44 19.23
CA LEU A 384 8.98 -6.07 18.73
C LEU A 384 8.06 -5.20 19.59
N ASP A 385 8.43 -3.94 19.75
CA ASP A 385 7.53 -2.95 20.31
C ASP A 385 6.37 -2.72 19.34
N TYR A 386 5.16 -2.61 19.88
CA TYR A 386 3.99 -2.43 19.04
C TYR A 386 4.03 -1.06 18.33
N LEU A 387 3.69 -1.08 17.05
CA LEU A 387 3.50 0.14 16.27
C LEU A 387 2.03 0.24 15.88
N GLU A 388 1.48 1.43 16.07
CA GLU A 388 0.13 1.72 15.61
C GLU A 388 0.08 1.74 14.08
N PRO A 389 -1.08 1.44 13.45
CA PRO A 389 -1.16 1.47 11.99
C PRO A 389 -0.62 2.74 11.34
N TRP A 390 -0.90 3.91 11.93
CA TRP A 390 -0.41 5.20 11.39
C TRP A 390 1.09 5.41 11.57
N GLU A 391 1.77 4.51 12.26
CA GLU A 391 3.22 4.51 12.41
C GLU A 391 3.91 3.52 11.48
N ARG A 392 3.15 2.88 10.60
CA ARG A 392 3.63 1.85 9.66
C ARG A 392 3.70 2.35 8.21
N ASN A 393 3.84 3.65 7.99
CA ASN A 393 3.89 4.27 6.66
C ASN A 393 5.30 4.27 6.07
N ALA A 394 5.98 3.20 6.27
CA ALA A 394 7.36 3.01 5.83
C ALA A 394 7.52 3.04 4.31
#